data_67aeba98c116d43b8e68f2b342c034c7
#
_entry.id   67aeba98c116d43b8e68f2b342c034c7
#
_cell.length_a   1.000
_cell.length_b   1.000
_cell.length_c   1.000
_cell.angle_alpha   90.00
_cell.angle_beta   90.00
_cell.angle_gamma   90.00
#
_symmetry.space_group_name_H-M   'P 1'
#
loop_
_entity.id
_entity.type
_entity.pdbx_description
1 polymer ?
#
loop_
_entity_poly.entity_id
_entity_poly.type
_entity_poly.pdbx_seq_one_letter_code
_entity_poly.pdbx_strand_id
1 'polypeptide(L)'
;MSESHKIRIVVVGAGTFGRNHLRVWRELEQAGMPVRLSGIVETDSALAASLAMEYNLPVYSSVDELLALQQLPDAASVAVPTSLHFDVAAKLLAAGVDVLLEKPMTATIEQANELIDLAQRHGRILQVGHLERFNPAVRAVRPIVHLPLFFEVHRLSVFTPRSLDVDVVLDLMIHDLDVVLSFVQSPIRELHAVGLPVLSPKVD
;
A
#
# COMPACT_ATOMS: atom_id res chain seq x y z
N MET A 1 25.22 23.41 10.73
CA MET A 1 24.68 22.05 10.49
C MET A 1 23.60 22.21 9.42
N SER A 2 23.79 21.67 8.24
CA SER A 2 22.80 21.72 7.15
C SER A 2 21.52 21.06 7.66
N GLU A 3 20.38 21.77 7.63
CA GLU A 3 19.06 21.12 7.81
C GLU A 3 18.98 20.01 6.77
N SER A 4 19.04 18.76 7.21
CA SER A 4 18.87 17.63 6.31
C SER A 4 17.49 17.76 5.67
N HIS A 5 17.44 17.78 4.36
CA HIS A 5 16.18 17.84 3.61
C HIS A 5 15.28 16.69 4.07
N LYS A 6 14.15 17.01 4.72
CA LYS A 6 13.16 16.02 5.14
C LYS A 6 12.26 15.66 3.96
N ILE A 7 12.06 14.39 3.72
CA ILE A 7 11.12 13.87 2.73
C ILE A 7 9.70 14.21 3.18
N ARG A 8 8.98 15.01 2.39
CA ARG A 8 7.60 15.41 2.65
C ARG A 8 6.65 14.32 2.16
N ILE A 9 5.84 13.79 3.07
CA ILE A 9 4.95 12.67 2.81
C ILE A 9 3.51 13.11 2.99
N VAL A 10 2.64 12.68 2.08
CA VAL A 10 1.19 12.82 2.15
C VAL A 10 0.56 11.44 2.26
N VAL A 11 -0.51 11.31 3.03
CA VAL A 11 -1.35 10.10 3.05
C VAL A 11 -2.61 10.34 2.24
N VAL A 12 -2.89 9.47 1.28
CA VAL A 12 -4.06 9.52 0.40
C VAL A 12 -5.03 8.42 0.78
N GLY A 13 -6.22 8.80 1.23
CA GLY A 13 -7.20 7.93 1.86
C GLY A 13 -6.90 7.72 3.35
N ALA A 14 -7.79 8.18 4.21
CA ALA A 14 -7.62 8.13 5.66
C ALA A 14 -8.68 7.27 6.37
N GLY A 15 -9.18 6.25 5.69
CA GLY A 15 -9.99 5.19 6.28
C GLY A 15 -9.19 4.38 7.30
N THR A 16 -9.68 3.18 7.66
CA THR A 16 -9.06 2.34 8.71
C THR A 16 -7.57 2.11 8.48
N PHE A 17 -7.16 1.77 7.26
CA PHE A 17 -5.75 1.54 6.93
C PHE A 17 -4.95 2.84 6.83
N GLY A 18 -5.50 3.87 6.21
CA GLY A 18 -4.84 5.16 6.10
C GLY A 18 -4.54 5.81 7.45
N ARG A 19 -5.39 5.62 8.47
CA ARG A 19 -5.10 6.06 9.85
C ARG A 19 -3.87 5.39 10.43
N ASN A 20 -3.61 4.11 10.10
CA ASN A 20 -2.36 3.45 10.49
C ASN A 20 -1.15 4.08 9.82
N HIS A 21 -1.25 4.42 8.52
CA HIS A 21 -0.18 5.14 7.82
C HIS A 21 0.09 6.52 8.44
N LEU A 22 -0.96 7.30 8.72
CA LEU A 22 -0.84 8.60 9.40
C LEU A 22 -0.12 8.48 10.74
N ARG A 23 -0.54 7.52 11.57
CA ARG A 23 0.08 7.26 12.87
C ARG A 23 1.56 6.90 12.72
N VAL A 24 1.89 5.97 11.85
CA VAL A 24 3.28 5.50 11.67
C VAL A 24 4.17 6.62 11.12
N TRP A 25 3.73 7.38 10.13
CA TRP A 25 4.51 8.52 9.61
C TRP A 25 4.74 9.58 10.67
N ARG A 26 3.74 9.86 11.51
CA ARG A 26 3.88 10.78 12.64
C ARG A 26 4.89 10.26 13.68
N GLU A 27 4.83 8.97 14.02
CA GLU A 27 5.78 8.33 14.94
C GLU A 27 7.22 8.40 14.39
N LEU A 28 7.43 8.12 13.11
CA LEU A 28 8.74 8.20 12.46
C LEU A 28 9.28 9.64 12.44
N GLU A 29 8.43 10.63 12.17
CA GLU A 29 8.81 12.04 12.23
C GLU A 29 9.25 12.42 13.66
N GLN A 30 8.47 12.02 14.67
CA GLN A 30 8.78 12.26 16.09
C GLN A 30 10.04 11.53 16.56
N ALA A 31 10.32 10.35 16.00
CA ALA A 31 11.55 9.61 16.24
C ALA A 31 12.80 10.23 15.57
N GLY A 32 12.65 11.36 14.88
CA GLY A 32 13.75 12.08 14.25
C GLY A 32 14.20 11.50 12.90
N MET A 33 13.40 10.61 12.30
CA MET A 33 13.66 10.17 10.92
C MET A 33 13.57 11.35 9.95
N PRO A 34 14.31 11.33 8.81
CA PRO A 34 14.34 12.42 7.85
C PRO A 34 13.06 12.49 7.00
N VAL A 35 11.90 12.38 7.66
CA VAL A 35 10.57 12.45 7.05
C VAL A 35 9.74 13.53 7.71
N ARG A 36 8.73 14.03 7.01
CA ARG A 36 7.75 14.99 7.50
C ARG A 36 6.38 14.66 6.92
N LEU A 37 5.43 14.37 7.79
CA LEU A 37 4.02 14.26 7.40
C LEU A 37 3.52 15.67 7.07
N SER A 38 3.15 15.92 5.80
CA SER A 38 2.91 17.26 5.26
C SER A 38 1.46 17.51 4.83
N GLY A 39 0.61 16.49 4.76
CA GLY A 39 -0.79 16.64 4.38
C GLY A 39 -1.52 15.32 4.28
N ILE A 40 -2.82 15.42 4.08
CA ILE A 40 -3.75 14.29 3.96
C ILE A 40 -4.66 14.56 2.76
N VAL A 41 -5.02 13.53 2.01
CA VAL A 41 -6.10 13.59 1.01
C VAL A 41 -7.24 12.71 1.51
N GLU A 42 -8.42 13.30 1.74
CA GLU A 42 -9.61 12.60 2.20
C GLU A 42 -10.86 13.22 1.59
N THR A 43 -11.71 12.38 0.98
CA THR A 43 -12.92 12.82 0.27
C THR A 43 -14.13 13.02 1.19
N ASP A 44 -14.18 12.31 2.32
CA ASP A 44 -15.21 12.48 3.33
C ASP A 44 -14.93 13.78 4.11
N SER A 45 -15.79 14.76 3.95
CA SER A 45 -15.62 16.09 4.55
C SER A 45 -15.66 16.10 6.09
N ALA A 46 -16.45 15.21 6.70
CA ALA A 46 -16.53 15.11 8.15
C ALA A 46 -15.25 14.50 8.73
N LEU A 47 -14.77 13.42 8.08
CA LEU A 47 -13.48 12.79 8.43
C LEU A 47 -12.32 13.76 8.19
N ALA A 48 -12.31 14.47 7.06
CA ALA A 48 -11.29 15.47 6.72
C ALA A 48 -11.18 16.55 7.79
N ALA A 49 -12.31 17.12 8.26
CA ALA A 49 -12.33 18.13 9.30
C ALA A 49 -11.76 17.59 10.64
N SER A 50 -12.10 16.36 11.01
CA SER A 50 -11.56 15.70 12.20
C SER A 50 -10.05 15.51 12.11
N LEU A 51 -9.55 15.02 10.97
CA LEU A 51 -8.13 14.76 10.73
C LEU A 51 -7.31 16.05 10.70
N ALA A 52 -7.85 17.12 10.12
CA ALA A 52 -7.18 18.43 10.11
C ALA A 52 -6.90 18.93 11.54
N MET A 53 -7.85 18.75 12.45
CA MET A 53 -7.69 19.12 13.86
C MET A 53 -6.74 18.14 14.59
N GLU A 54 -6.92 16.81 14.38
CA GLU A 54 -6.15 15.79 15.08
C GLU A 54 -4.65 15.88 14.75
N TYR A 55 -4.31 16.04 13.46
CA TYR A 55 -2.93 16.02 12.98
C TYR A 55 -2.33 17.42 12.82
N ASN A 56 -3.14 18.49 12.90
CA ASN A 56 -2.75 19.87 12.60
C ASN A 56 -2.04 19.97 11.23
N LEU A 57 -2.68 19.40 10.21
CA LEU A 57 -2.19 19.33 8.82
C LEU A 57 -3.25 19.80 7.84
N PRO A 58 -2.83 20.30 6.66
CA PRO A 58 -3.76 20.54 5.56
C PRO A 58 -4.38 19.22 5.10
N VAL A 59 -5.69 19.26 4.83
CA VAL A 59 -6.42 18.13 4.25
C VAL A 59 -7.03 18.59 2.94
N TYR A 60 -6.74 17.84 1.88
CA TYR A 60 -7.20 18.10 0.52
C TYR A 60 -8.37 17.16 0.19
N SER A 61 -9.35 17.65 -0.53
CA SER A 61 -10.55 16.88 -0.89
C SER A 61 -10.31 15.91 -2.04
N SER A 62 -9.21 16.05 -2.77
CA SER A 62 -8.86 15.19 -3.90
C SER A 62 -7.37 15.20 -4.19
N VAL A 63 -6.91 14.19 -4.96
CA VAL A 63 -5.53 14.16 -5.48
C VAL A 63 -5.29 15.33 -6.45
N ASP A 64 -6.29 15.74 -7.22
CA ASP A 64 -6.16 16.86 -8.15
C ASP A 64 -5.94 18.20 -7.40
N GLU A 65 -6.61 18.40 -6.27
CA GLU A 65 -6.35 19.54 -5.39
C GLU A 65 -4.92 19.53 -4.82
N LEU A 66 -4.44 18.36 -4.37
CA LEU A 66 -3.05 18.20 -3.94
C LEU A 66 -2.07 18.53 -5.07
N LEU A 67 -2.32 18.05 -6.28
CA LEU A 67 -1.44 18.25 -7.44
C LEU A 67 -1.46 19.69 -7.99
N ALA A 68 -2.45 20.49 -7.62
CA ALA A 68 -2.50 21.92 -7.94
C ALA A 68 -1.57 22.79 -7.08
N LEU A 69 -0.92 22.22 -6.06
CA LEU A 69 0.02 22.95 -5.20
C LEU A 69 1.29 23.36 -5.97
N GLN A 70 1.85 24.51 -5.61
CA GLN A 70 3.14 24.96 -6.16
C GLN A 70 4.32 24.05 -5.77
N GLN A 71 4.24 23.40 -4.61
CA GLN A 71 5.23 22.47 -4.11
C GLN A 71 4.57 21.14 -3.79
N LEU A 72 4.79 20.15 -4.62
CA LEU A 72 4.28 18.80 -4.42
C LEU A 72 5.02 18.09 -3.27
N PRO A 73 4.39 17.10 -2.61
CA PRO A 73 5.09 16.22 -1.70
C PRO A 73 6.14 15.40 -2.45
N ASP A 74 7.15 14.92 -1.73
CA ASP A 74 8.19 14.08 -2.31
C ASP A 74 7.69 12.63 -2.47
N ALA A 75 6.81 12.19 -1.55
CA ALA A 75 6.19 10.87 -1.59
C ALA A 75 4.74 10.88 -1.08
N ALA A 76 3.98 9.91 -1.53
CA ALA A 76 2.60 9.67 -1.10
C ALA A 76 2.42 8.22 -0.62
N SER A 77 1.69 8.04 0.48
CA SER A 77 1.25 6.75 0.99
C SER A 77 -0.23 6.58 0.64
N VAL A 78 -0.55 5.66 -0.25
CA VAL A 78 -1.89 5.50 -0.84
C VAL A 78 -2.60 4.31 -0.20
N ALA A 79 -3.70 4.59 0.50
CA ALA A 79 -4.53 3.63 1.23
C ALA A 79 -6.03 3.83 0.95
N VAL A 80 -6.35 4.08 -0.31
CA VAL A 80 -7.73 4.16 -0.83
C VAL A 80 -8.29 2.76 -1.14
N PRO A 81 -9.58 2.59 -1.47
CA PRO A 81 -10.09 1.31 -1.99
C PRO A 81 -9.35 0.86 -3.25
N THR A 82 -9.19 -0.46 -3.43
CA THR A 82 -8.43 -1.06 -4.55
C THR A 82 -8.85 -0.55 -5.92
N SER A 83 -10.14 -0.33 -6.12
CA SER A 83 -10.70 0.21 -7.36
C SER A 83 -10.14 1.59 -7.77
N LEU A 84 -9.58 2.34 -6.83
CA LEU A 84 -9.00 3.67 -7.04
C LEU A 84 -7.47 3.65 -7.08
N HIS A 85 -6.82 2.54 -6.78
CA HIS A 85 -5.37 2.44 -6.70
C HIS A 85 -4.68 2.92 -7.98
N PHE A 86 -5.13 2.41 -9.13
CA PHE A 86 -4.54 2.75 -10.42
C PHE A 86 -4.61 4.25 -10.71
N ASP A 87 -5.80 4.83 -10.65
CA ASP A 87 -6.01 6.25 -11.01
C ASP A 87 -5.23 7.19 -10.10
N VAL A 88 -5.23 6.92 -8.79
CA VAL A 88 -4.53 7.72 -7.80
C VAL A 88 -3.02 7.60 -7.98
N ALA A 89 -2.48 6.37 -8.06
CA ALA A 89 -1.05 6.14 -8.19
C ALA A 89 -0.50 6.67 -9.53
N ALA A 90 -1.23 6.50 -10.63
CA ALA A 90 -0.84 6.99 -11.94
C ALA A 90 -0.69 8.52 -11.97
N LYS A 91 -1.65 9.26 -11.38
CA LYS A 91 -1.58 10.72 -11.26
C LYS A 91 -0.36 11.17 -10.44
N LEU A 92 -0.10 10.53 -9.30
CA LEU A 92 1.02 10.86 -8.42
C LEU A 92 2.36 10.60 -9.11
N LEU A 93 2.55 9.41 -9.71
CA LEU A 93 3.77 9.04 -10.41
C LEU A 93 4.06 9.98 -11.59
N ALA A 94 3.02 10.29 -12.40
CA ALA A 94 3.14 11.22 -13.52
C ALA A 94 3.50 12.63 -13.07
N ALA A 95 3.09 13.05 -11.89
CA ALA A 95 3.44 14.34 -11.29
C ALA A 95 4.82 14.35 -10.60
N GLY A 96 5.55 13.23 -10.61
CA GLY A 96 6.89 13.14 -10.03
C GLY A 96 6.91 12.85 -8.52
N VAL A 97 5.85 12.27 -7.98
CA VAL A 97 5.72 11.88 -6.57
C VAL A 97 5.99 10.39 -6.43
N ASP A 98 6.86 10.00 -5.50
CA ASP A 98 7.09 8.59 -5.17
C ASP A 98 5.87 7.99 -4.44
N VAL A 99 5.57 6.71 -4.67
CA VAL A 99 4.33 6.10 -4.17
C VAL A 99 4.59 4.83 -3.37
N LEU A 100 4.12 4.81 -2.12
CA LEU A 100 3.85 3.60 -1.36
C LEU A 100 2.36 3.27 -1.51
N LEU A 101 2.05 2.20 -2.25
CA LEU A 101 0.69 1.79 -2.59
C LEU A 101 0.28 0.56 -1.78
N GLU A 102 -0.89 0.58 -1.15
CA GLU A 102 -1.41 -0.59 -0.45
C GLU A 102 -1.71 -1.76 -1.41
N LYS A 103 -1.69 -2.96 -0.86
CA LYS A 103 -2.06 -4.19 -1.56
C LYS A 103 -3.61 -4.29 -1.73
N PRO A 104 -4.10 -4.99 -2.77
CA PRO A 104 -3.37 -5.40 -3.97
C PRO A 104 -2.97 -4.15 -4.78
N MET A 105 -1.88 -4.25 -5.53
CA MET A 105 -1.36 -3.11 -6.30
C MET A 105 -2.42 -2.47 -7.20
N THR A 106 -3.19 -3.29 -7.91
CA THR A 106 -4.29 -2.89 -8.80
C THR A 106 -5.32 -4.00 -8.89
N ALA A 107 -6.44 -3.73 -9.54
CA ALA A 107 -7.47 -4.73 -9.80
C ALA A 107 -7.11 -5.68 -10.96
N THR A 108 -6.26 -5.24 -11.93
CA THR A 108 -5.85 -6.05 -13.08
C THR A 108 -4.34 -5.99 -13.31
N ILE A 109 -3.81 -7.00 -14.01
CA ILE A 109 -2.39 -7.09 -14.35
C ILE A 109 -1.98 -5.97 -15.33
N GLU A 110 -2.86 -5.60 -16.25
CA GLU A 110 -2.63 -4.53 -17.22
C GLU A 110 -2.39 -3.19 -16.51
N GLN A 111 -3.24 -2.86 -15.55
CA GLN A 111 -3.07 -1.67 -14.70
C GLN A 111 -1.76 -1.72 -13.91
N ALA A 112 -1.40 -2.89 -13.37
CA ALA A 112 -0.15 -3.05 -12.63
C ALA A 112 1.07 -2.79 -13.52
N ASN A 113 1.08 -3.35 -14.73
CA ASN A 113 2.15 -3.13 -15.71
C ASN A 113 2.25 -1.65 -16.10
N GLU A 114 1.11 -0.98 -16.32
CA GLU A 114 1.10 0.45 -16.64
C GLU A 114 1.67 1.31 -15.51
N LEU A 115 1.37 0.99 -14.24
CA LEU A 115 1.98 1.71 -13.10
C LEU A 115 3.49 1.49 -13.01
N ILE A 116 3.97 0.26 -13.29
CA ILE A 116 5.40 -0.04 -13.33
C ILE A 116 6.08 0.79 -14.42
N ASP A 117 5.50 0.82 -15.62
CA ASP A 117 6.01 1.60 -16.74
C ASP A 117 5.99 3.10 -16.46
N LEU A 118 4.95 3.61 -15.80
CA LEU A 118 4.86 5.00 -15.37
C LEU A 118 5.97 5.34 -14.37
N ALA A 119 6.16 4.52 -13.35
CA ALA A 119 7.22 4.72 -12.36
C ALA A 119 8.61 4.76 -13.02
N GLN A 120 8.87 3.83 -13.95
CA GLN A 120 10.15 3.78 -14.69
C GLN A 120 10.33 5.02 -15.58
N ARG A 121 9.33 5.40 -16.37
CA ARG A 121 9.39 6.56 -17.27
C ARG A 121 9.63 7.87 -16.55
N HIS A 122 9.04 8.03 -15.36
CA HIS A 122 9.18 9.24 -14.56
C HIS A 122 10.34 9.17 -13.54
N GLY A 123 11.08 8.05 -13.47
CA GLY A 123 12.16 7.84 -12.52
C GLY A 123 11.68 7.92 -11.07
N ARG A 124 10.49 7.38 -10.79
CA ARG A 124 9.85 7.40 -9.47
C ARG A 124 9.85 6.03 -8.82
N ILE A 125 9.81 6.02 -7.50
CA ILE A 125 9.69 4.81 -6.70
C ILE A 125 8.21 4.44 -6.62
N LEU A 126 7.90 3.18 -6.96
CA LEU A 126 6.61 2.55 -6.71
C LEU A 126 6.85 1.34 -5.80
N GLN A 127 6.44 1.44 -4.56
CA GLN A 127 6.55 0.38 -3.57
C GLN A 127 5.16 -0.14 -3.20
N VAL A 128 4.96 -1.46 -3.28
CA VAL A 128 3.69 -2.09 -2.84
C VAL A 128 3.77 -2.47 -1.36
N GLY A 129 2.69 -2.24 -0.62
CA GLY A 129 2.57 -2.45 0.82
C GLY A 129 2.44 -3.92 1.25
N HIS A 130 3.33 -4.80 0.81
CA HIS A 130 3.38 -6.19 1.27
C HIS A 130 3.98 -6.28 2.68
N LEU A 131 3.21 -5.88 3.69
CA LEU A 131 3.67 -5.71 5.06
C LEU A 131 4.08 -7.02 5.74
N GLU A 132 3.49 -8.16 5.35
CA GLU A 132 3.80 -9.47 5.93
C GLU A 132 5.26 -9.89 5.74
N ARG A 133 5.97 -9.39 4.74
CA ARG A 133 7.43 -9.58 4.61
C ARG A 133 8.22 -9.06 5.81
N PHE A 134 7.68 -8.08 6.51
CA PHE A 134 8.30 -7.40 7.65
C PHE A 134 7.76 -7.92 9.00
N ASN A 135 6.83 -8.88 8.98
CA ASN A 135 6.36 -9.56 10.18
C ASN A 135 7.56 -10.11 10.97
N PRO A 136 7.65 -9.87 12.28
CA PRO A 136 8.78 -10.33 13.10
C PRO A 136 9.06 -11.82 12.97
N ALA A 137 8.03 -12.67 12.85
CA ALA A 137 8.20 -14.11 12.68
C ALA A 137 8.84 -14.44 11.32
N VAL A 138 8.38 -13.81 10.22
CA VAL A 138 8.96 -13.99 8.89
C VAL A 138 10.41 -13.53 8.86
N ARG A 139 10.71 -12.38 9.48
CA ARG A 139 12.07 -11.86 9.60
C ARG A 139 12.98 -12.79 10.42
N ALA A 140 12.48 -13.40 11.48
CA ALA A 140 13.24 -14.32 12.32
C ALA A 140 13.57 -15.64 11.58
N VAL A 141 12.65 -16.13 10.75
CA VAL A 141 12.82 -17.38 9.99
C VAL A 141 13.71 -17.21 8.74
N ARG A 142 13.70 -16.03 8.13
CA ARG A 142 14.43 -15.75 6.89
C ARG A 142 15.92 -16.15 6.90
N PRO A 143 16.72 -15.82 7.92
CA PRO A 143 18.14 -16.20 7.97
C PRO A 143 18.36 -17.70 8.23
N ILE A 144 17.33 -18.46 8.59
CA ILE A 144 17.42 -19.89 8.93
C ILE A 144 17.07 -20.76 7.73
N VAL A 145 16.16 -20.31 6.88
CA VAL A 145 15.68 -21.07 5.69
C VAL A 145 16.59 -20.75 4.50
N HIS A 146 17.47 -21.69 4.15
CA HIS A 146 18.41 -21.53 3.03
C HIS A 146 17.93 -22.18 1.74
N LEU A 147 17.27 -23.34 1.84
CA LEU A 147 16.76 -24.09 0.70
C LEU A 147 15.41 -24.69 1.05
N PRO A 148 14.31 -23.94 0.90
CA PRO A 148 12.99 -24.48 1.17
C PRO A 148 12.61 -25.52 0.11
N LEU A 149 12.16 -26.68 0.55
CA LEU A 149 11.73 -27.78 -0.32
C LEU A 149 10.22 -27.90 -0.41
N PHE A 150 9.51 -27.42 0.61
CA PHE A 150 8.06 -27.51 0.72
C PHE A 150 7.52 -26.39 1.61
N PHE A 151 6.37 -25.83 1.23
CA PHE A 151 5.58 -24.92 2.04
C PHE A 151 4.16 -25.45 2.15
N GLU A 152 3.60 -25.34 3.31
CA GLU A 152 2.18 -25.54 3.58
C GLU A 152 1.67 -24.32 4.34
N VAL A 153 0.61 -23.71 3.83
CA VAL A 153 0.05 -22.48 4.42
C VAL A 153 -1.44 -22.67 4.62
N HIS A 154 -1.88 -22.40 5.85
CA HIS A 154 -3.30 -22.39 6.21
C HIS A 154 -3.68 -20.98 6.66
N ARG A 155 -4.57 -20.33 5.91
CA ARG A 155 -5.14 -19.03 6.29
C ARG A 155 -6.64 -19.17 6.49
N LEU A 156 -7.01 -19.37 7.73
CA LEU A 156 -8.39 -19.56 8.15
C LEU A 156 -8.83 -18.35 8.95
N SER A 157 -9.95 -17.75 8.59
CA SER A 157 -10.54 -16.63 9.33
C SER A 157 -12.06 -16.74 9.36
N VAL A 158 -12.69 -16.08 10.34
CA VAL A 158 -14.14 -15.90 10.34
C VAL A 158 -14.49 -14.90 9.24
N PHE A 159 -15.52 -15.22 8.46
CA PHE A 159 -16.03 -14.31 7.43
C PHE A 159 -16.40 -12.96 8.03
N THR A 160 -15.90 -11.89 7.42
CA THR A 160 -16.27 -10.52 7.76
C THR A 160 -16.68 -9.78 6.49
N PRO A 161 -17.78 -9.00 6.49
CA PRO A 161 -18.31 -8.32 5.31
C PRO A 161 -17.49 -7.06 4.96
N ARG A 162 -16.17 -7.19 4.89
CA ARG A 162 -15.23 -6.13 4.48
C ARG A 162 -14.39 -6.61 3.30
N SER A 163 -13.86 -5.70 2.51
CA SER A 163 -13.02 -6.02 1.33
C SER A 163 -13.75 -6.89 0.30
N LEU A 164 -15.07 -6.72 0.15
CA LEU A 164 -15.88 -7.46 -0.81
C LEU A 164 -15.69 -6.98 -2.26
N ASP A 165 -14.87 -5.97 -2.47
CA ASP A 165 -14.48 -5.46 -3.78
C ASP A 165 -13.47 -6.37 -4.50
N VAL A 166 -12.73 -7.20 -3.77
CA VAL A 166 -11.77 -8.18 -4.28
C VAL A 166 -12.12 -9.60 -3.81
N ASP A 167 -11.55 -10.64 -4.43
CA ASP A 167 -11.66 -12.04 -3.99
C ASP A 167 -10.65 -12.37 -2.88
N VAL A 168 -10.79 -13.56 -2.29
CA VAL A 168 -9.92 -14.02 -1.20
C VAL A 168 -8.44 -14.12 -1.62
N VAL A 169 -8.14 -14.33 -2.90
CA VAL A 169 -6.76 -14.40 -3.39
C VAL A 169 -6.10 -13.02 -3.24
N LEU A 170 -6.77 -11.97 -3.69
CA LEU A 170 -6.26 -10.59 -3.63
C LEU A 170 -6.39 -9.96 -2.25
N ASP A 171 -7.33 -10.40 -1.41
CA ASP A 171 -7.45 -9.88 -0.05
C ASP A 171 -6.52 -10.59 0.95
N LEU A 172 -6.49 -11.92 0.98
CA LEU A 172 -5.82 -12.71 2.00
C LEU A 172 -4.63 -13.53 1.48
N MET A 173 -4.83 -14.36 0.44
CA MET A 173 -3.80 -15.28 -0.05
C MET A 173 -2.59 -14.55 -0.61
N ILE A 174 -2.75 -13.34 -1.11
CA ILE A 174 -1.66 -12.49 -1.62
C ILE A 174 -0.52 -12.32 -0.59
N HIS A 175 -0.84 -12.29 0.69
CA HIS A 175 0.17 -12.19 1.76
C HIS A 175 1.02 -13.46 1.84
N ASP A 176 0.38 -14.62 1.74
CA ASP A 176 1.05 -15.92 1.80
C ASP A 176 1.90 -16.16 0.56
N LEU A 177 1.34 -15.84 -0.61
CA LEU A 177 2.07 -15.89 -1.88
C LEU A 177 3.31 -15.00 -1.84
N ASP A 178 3.18 -13.77 -1.36
CA ASP A 178 4.29 -12.83 -1.25
C ASP A 178 5.38 -13.34 -0.31
N VAL A 179 5.01 -13.89 0.85
CA VAL A 179 5.96 -14.47 1.81
C VAL A 179 6.67 -15.67 1.19
N VAL A 180 5.94 -16.64 0.61
CA VAL A 180 6.53 -17.82 -0.03
C VAL A 180 7.49 -17.42 -1.16
N LEU A 181 7.05 -16.54 -2.06
CA LEU A 181 7.89 -16.05 -3.17
C LEU A 181 9.12 -15.30 -2.70
N SER A 182 9.09 -14.72 -1.50
CA SER A 182 10.26 -14.07 -0.91
C SER A 182 11.37 -15.04 -0.47
N PHE A 183 11.03 -16.32 -0.26
CA PHE A 183 11.98 -17.39 0.09
C PHE A 183 12.45 -18.20 -1.13
N VAL A 184 11.68 -18.18 -2.24
CA VAL A 184 11.94 -19.01 -3.43
C VAL A 184 12.50 -18.12 -4.54
N GLN A 185 13.67 -18.49 -5.08
CA GLN A 185 14.31 -17.76 -6.17
C GLN A 185 14.10 -18.39 -7.55
N SER A 186 13.56 -19.62 -7.59
CA SER A 186 13.28 -20.32 -8.86
C SER A 186 11.98 -19.79 -9.49
N PRO A 187 11.85 -19.84 -10.82
CA PRO A 187 10.60 -19.53 -11.49
C PRO A 187 9.52 -20.56 -11.15
N ILE A 188 8.25 -20.11 -11.16
CA ILE A 188 7.10 -21.02 -11.02
C ILE A 188 7.03 -21.90 -12.27
N ARG A 189 7.01 -23.23 -12.08
CA ARG A 189 6.90 -24.19 -13.16
C ARG A 189 5.45 -24.52 -13.51
N GLU A 190 4.62 -24.66 -12.50
CA GLU A 190 3.23 -25.09 -12.65
C GLU A 190 2.38 -24.50 -11.53
N LEU A 191 1.13 -24.18 -11.83
CA LEU A 191 0.15 -23.65 -10.88
C LEU A 191 -1.18 -24.35 -11.06
N HIS A 192 -1.74 -24.86 -9.97
CA HIS A 192 -3.10 -25.38 -9.89
C HIS A 192 -3.86 -24.60 -8.83
N ALA A 193 -5.07 -24.18 -9.14
CA ALA A 193 -5.94 -23.47 -8.21
C ALA A 193 -7.36 -24.01 -8.30
N VAL A 194 -8.02 -24.09 -7.14
CA VAL A 194 -9.44 -24.40 -7.02
C VAL A 194 -10.04 -23.40 -6.04
N GLY A 195 -11.17 -22.83 -6.39
CA GLY A 195 -11.89 -21.89 -5.55
C GLY A 195 -13.39 -22.08 -5.70
N LEU A 196 -14.14 -21.88 -4.62
CA LEU A 196 -15.59 -21.98 -4.58
C LEU A 196 -16.17 -20.75 -3.87
N PRO A 197 -17.24 -20.14 -4.40
CA PRO A 197 -18.00 -19.14 -3.67
C PRO A 197 -18.94 -19.86 -2.66
N VAL A 198 -18.84 -19.54 -1.38
CA VAL A 198 -19.62 -20.15 -0.30
C VAL A 198 -20.49 -19.15 0.41
N LEU A 199 -19.94 -18.02 0.85
CA LEU A 199 -20.62 -17.00 1.64
C LEU A 199 -20.84 -15.70 0.84
N SER A 200 -20.08 -15.48 -0.22
CA SER A 200 -20.20 -14.34 -1.11
C SER A 200 -20.33 -14.78 -2.59
N PRO A 201 -20.63 -13.86 -3.54
CA PRO A 201 -20.62 -14.22 -4.97
C PRO A 201 -19.19 -14.36 -5.55
N LYS A 202 -18.15 -14.07 -4.77
CA LYS A 202 -16.75 -14.25 -5.14
C LYS A 202 -16.17 -15.50 -4.48
N VAL A 203 -14.98 -15.92 -4.86
CA VAL A 203 -14.27 -17.00 -4.17
C VAL A 203 -13.91 -16.55 -2.76
N ASP A 204 -14.33 -17.36 -1.76
CA ASP A 204 -14.14 -17.10 -0.32
C ASP A 204 -13.00 -17.97 0.24
#